data_8dda70d30a6737a0bdcbe86dc4a06a04
#
_entry.id   8dda70d30a6737a0bdcbe86dc4a06a04
#
_cell.length_a   1.000
_cell.length_b   1.000
_cell.length_c   1.000
_cell.angle_alpha   90.00
_cell.angle_beta   90.00
_cell.angle_gamma   90.00
#
_symmetry.space_group_name_H-M   'P 1'
#
loop_
_entity.id
_entity.type
_entity.pdbx_description
1 polymer ?
#
loop_
_entity_poly.entity_id
_entity_poly.type
_entity_poly.pdbx_seq_one_letter_code
_entity_poly.pdbx_strand_id
1 'polypeptide(L)'
;MQKTILAVAACCACGAVQAQSSVTLYGVADANVEYVNHVGAPPQASNNFNPGPANNVFRENSGGLSGSRWGLRGTEDLGGGLKSVFALEGGFNIDSGLAQQGGRLFGRQAFVGLQTNYGQLIFGRQYTSLFSTVANFVPARFATQYEPAALITGFNYREDNTVKYTGVFGPLTAMAHWTFGAGLTLPRTSPTAVTAGGNGEVPGEFRRDTGYGAALSYGAGLFRLGVGYDQWNPTIGTGSGTYKKAAVMANFGTDKANVSAGYRWGQNRDQNGALLLRDDFYWVGGNYKVLNDLTLTLEYNYQDVKSLAGSPNFTNPWQIAFIADYALSKRTDVYLTTAYAKHAGLALDSAATGYATSLALGNSYALGAGQSSMLGVALGIRHIF
;
A
#
# COMPACT_ATOMS: atom_id res chain seq x y z
N MET A 1 52.90 24.99 -34.68
CA MET A 1 51.64 25.60 -34.21
C MET A 1 50.35 24.90 -34.70
N GLN A 2 50.29 24.24 -35.86
CA GLN A 2 49.05 23.54 -36.34
C GLN A 2 48.71 22.26 -35.59
N LYS A 3 49.67 21.53 -35.02
CA LYS A 3 49.38 20.29 -34.27
C LYS A 3 48.82 20.50 -32.86
N THR A 4 49.03 21.66 -32.26
CA THR A 4 48.52 22.03 -30.92
C THR A 4 47.06 22.47 -30.98
N ILE A 5 46.63 23.04 -32.10
CA ILE A 5 45.24 23.49 -32.30
C ILE A 5 44.31 22.31 -32.51
N LEU A 6 44.74 21.23 -33.14
CA LEU A 6 43.93 20.00 -33.30
C LEU A 6 43.70 19.26 -31.97
N ALA A 7 44.67 19.26 -31.04
CA ALA A 7 44.51 18.62 -29.74
C ALA A 7 43.55 19.34 -28.82
N VAL A 8 43.52 20.68 -28.88
CA VAL A 8 42.55 21.50 -28.11
C VAL A 8 41.15 21.39 -28.67
N ALA A 9 40.96 21.29 -29.99
CA ALA A 9 39.65 21.04 -30.62
C ALA A 9 39.09 19.66 -30.30
N ALA A 10 39.91 18.63 -30.17
CA ALA A 10 39.49 17.26 -29.78
C ALA A 10 39.06 17.19 -28.29
N CYS A 11 39.71 17.95 -27.39
CA CYS A 11 39.29 18.01 -25.98
C CYS A 11 37.99 18.80 -25.76
N CYS A 12 37.70 19.78 -26.62
CA CYS A 12 36.41 20.50 -26.55
C CYS A 12 35.22 19.75 -27.13
N ALA A 13 35.43 18.74 -27.99
CA ALA A 13 34.37 17.91 -28.55
C ALA A 13 33.85 16.81 -27.60
N CYS A 14 34.59 16.49 -26.54
CA CYS A 14 34.16 15.51 -25.53
C CYS A 14 33.25 16.11 -24.43
N GLY A 15 32.96 17.41 -24.47
CA GLY A 15 32.22 18.14 -23.41
C GLY A 15 30.71 18.29 -23.60
N ALA A 16 30.10 17.71 -24.64
CA ALA A 16 28.68 17.93 -24.93
C ALA A 16 27.85 16.64 -24.96
N VAL A 17 28.16 15.66 -24.10
CA VAL A 17 27.13 14.72 -23.70
C VAL A 17 26.26 15.42 -22.65
N GLN A 18 25.28 16.18 -23.11
CA GLN A 18 24.22 16.66 -22.24
C GLN A 18 23.46 15.41 -21.76
N ALA A 19 23.82 14.92 -20.59
CA ALA A 19 22.99 13.97 -19.86
C ALA A 19 21.63 14.66 -19.71
N GLN A 20 20.61 14.16 -20.41
CA GLN A 20 19.27 14.74 -20.40
C GLN A 20 18.64 14.38 -19.04
N SER A 21 18.96 15.15 -18.01
CA SER A 21 18.39 15.02 -16.67
C SER A 21 16.96 15.57 -16.70
N SER A 22 15.99 14.79 -16.31
CA SER A 22 14.61 15.25 -16.16
C SER A 22 14.17 15.16 -14.70
N VAL A 23 13.71 16.27 -14.15
CA VAL A 23 13.03 16.29 -12.85
C VAL A 23 11.59 16.71 -13.08
N THR A 24 10.66 15.92 -12.58
CA THR A 24 9.21 16.15 -12.72
C THR A 24 8.61 16.35 -11.34
N LEU A 25 7.95 17.48 -11.14
CA LEU A 25 7.00 17.67 -10.05
C LEU A 25 5.69 17.01 -10.44
N TYR A 26 5.09 16.22 -9.56
CA TYR A 26 3.82 15.55 -9.78
C TYR A 26 3.02 15.48 -8.48
N GLY A 27 1.73 15.23 -8.60
CA GLY A 27 0.90 15.03 -7.42
C GLY A 27 -0.53 14.63 -7.73
N VAL A 28 -1.27 14.42 -6.63
CA VAL A 28 -2.70 14.12 -6.60
C VAL A 28 -3.30 14.89 -5.45
N ALA A 29 -4.38 15.62 -5.74
CA ALA A 29 -5.28 16.21 -4.76
C ALA A 29 -6.62 15.47 -4.85
N ASP A 30 -7.07 14.86 -3.75
CA ASP A 30 -8.27 14.04 -3.71
C ASP A 30 -9.02 14.34 -2.40
N ALA A 31 -10.22 14.91 -2.52
CA ALA A 31 -11.10 15.29 -1.41
C ALA A 31 -12.49 14.72 -1.62
N ASN A 32 -13.15 14.36 -0.53
CA ASN A 32 -14.52 13.86 -0.56
C ASN A 32 -15.31 14.26 0.66
N VAL A 33 -16.63 14.24 0.51
CA VAL A 33 -17.59 14.31 1.61
C VAL A 33 -18.10 12.91 1.87
N GLU A 34 -18.02 12.47 3.12
CA GLU A 34 -18.28 11.11 3.54
C GLU A 34 -19.33 11.04 4.65
N TYR A 35 -20.20 10.05 4.52
CA TYR A 35 -21.08 9.60 5.61
C TYR A 35 -20.74 8.15 5.95
N VAL A 36 -20.60 7.86 7.26
CA VAL A 36 -20.41 6.50 7.77
C VAL A 36 -21.28 6.30 9.00
N ASN A 37 -21.99 5.17 9.07
CA ASN A 37 -22.77 4.81 10.25
C ASN A 37 -22.00 3.86 11.18
N HIS A 38 -22.52 3.70 12.40
CA HIS A 38 -22.05 2.71 13.41
C HIS A 38 -20.57 2.82 13.80
N VAL A 39 -20.00 4.01 13.68
CA VAL A 39 -18.61 4.29 14.01
C VAL A 39 -18.41 4.33 15.52
N GLY A 40 -17.46 3.56 16.01
CA GLY A 40 -16.95 3.59 17.38
C GLY A 40 -15.63 4.35 17.49
N ALA A 41 -15.19 4.61 18.70
CA ALA A 41 -13.85 5.13 18.94
C ALA A 41 -12.79 4.07 18.61
N PRO A 42 -11.64 4.46 18.04
CA PRO A 42 -10.52 3.54 17.85
C PRO A 42 -10.11 2.90 19.17
N PRO A 43 -10.01 1.57 19.25
CA PRO A 43 -9.63 0.89 20.48
C PRO A 43 -8.17 1.20 20.84
N GLN A 44 -7.96 1.72 22.05
CA GLN A 44 -6.66 2.10 22.57
C GLN A 44 -6.65 1.97 24.10
N ALA A 45 -5.46 1.94 24.72
CA ALA A 45 -5.35 1.74 26.17
C ALA A 45 -6.08 2.83 27.00
N SER A 46 -6.12 4.07 26.51
CA SER A 46 -6.80 5.19 27.17
C SER A 46 -8.32 5.03 27.29
N ASN A 47 -8.94 4.22 26.42
CA ASN A 47 -10.39 3.90 26.49
C ASN A 47 -10.64 2.43 26.88
N ASN A 48 -9.64 1.75 27.49
CA ASN A 48 -9.67 0.33 27.83
C ASN A 48 -10.05 -0.57 26.64
N PHE A 49 -9.65 -0.18 25.42
CA PHE A 49 -9.97 -0.86 24.16
C PHE A 49 -11.48 -0.99 23.88
N ASN A 50 -12.27 -0.13 24.48
CA ASN A 50 -13.72 -0.10 24.29
C ASN A 50 -14.07 0.91 23.17
N PRO A 51 -14.73 0.48 22.08
CA PRO A 51 -15.12 1.38 21.00
C PRO A 51 -16.24 2.35 21.40
N GLY A 52 -16.86 2.18 22.59
CA GLY A 52 -17.98 3.01 23.01
C GLY A 52 -19.24 2.85 22.14
N PRO A 53 -20.23 3.72 22.32
CA PRO A 53 -21.47 3.68 21.56
C PRO A 53 -21.22 3.95 20.06
N ALA A 54 -22.07 3.37 19.23
CA ALA A 54 -22.05 3.61 17.80
C ALA A 54 -22.60 5.01 17.46
N ASN A 55 -21.89 5.73 16.60
CA ASN A 55 -22.27 7.05 16.12
C ASN A 55 -22.24 7.10 14.60
N ASN A 56 -22.88 8.10 14.03
CA ASN A 56 -22.74 8.43 12.62
C ASN A 56 -21.70 9.53 12.45
N VAL A 57 -20.90 9.44 11.39
CA VAL A 57 -19.93 10.46 11.02
C VAL A 57 -20.32 11.04 9.68
N PHE A 58 -20.32 12.37 9.60
CA PHE A 58 -20.42 13.12 8.35
C PHE A 58 -19.27 14.11 8.33
N ARG A 59 -18.40 14.02 7.32
CA ARG A 59 -17.14 14.79 7.28
C ARG A 59 -16.66 15.05 5.87
N GLU A 60 -15.84 16.09 5.71
CA GLU A 60 -14.87 16.15 4.64
C GLU A 60 -13.67 15.23 4.96
N ASN A 61 -13.11 14.60 3.96
CA ASN A 61 -12.01 13.65 4.12
C ASN A 61 -11.04 13.70 2.94
N SER A 62 -9.80 13.37 3.22
CA SER A 62 -8.72 13.35 2.24
C SER A 62 -8.54 11.96 1.65
N GLY A 63 -8.50 11.87 0.31
CA GLY A 63 -8.07 10.66 -0.35
C GLY A 63 -9.16 9.57 -0.45
N GLY A 64 -10.08 9.71 -1.37
CA GLY A 64 -11.07 8.68 -1.67
C GLY A 64 -10.54 7.61 -2.61
N LEU A 65 -10.28 7.95 -3.87
CA LEU A 65 -9.67 7.02 -4.82
C LEU A 65 -8.16 6.97 -4.69
N SER A 66 -7.52 8.07 -4.25
CA SER A 66 -6.06 8.14 -4.15
C SER A 66 -5.63 8.99 -2.97
N GLY A 67 -4.72 8.52 -2.13
CA GLY A 67 -4.13 9.36 -1.10
C GLY A 67 -3.50 10.62 -1.70
N SER A 68 -3.91 11.81 -1.20
CA SER A 68 -3.35 13.08 -1.63
C SER A 68 -1.85 13.12 -1.38
N ARG A 69 -1.09 13.58 -2.38
CA ARG A 69 0.37 13.52 -2.38
C ARG A 69 0.97 14.52 -3.36
N TRP A 70 2.21 14.87 -3.11
CA TRP A 70 3.06 15.56 -4.06
C TRP A 70 4.45 14.94 -4.05
N GLY A 71 5.22 15.11 -5.09
CA GLY A 71 6.55 14.53 -5.15
C GLY A 71 7.39 15.03 -6.30
N LEU A 72 8.68 14.76 -6.19
CA LEU A 72 9.68 14.95 -7.21
C LEU A 72 10.20 13.57 -7.63
N ARG A 73 10.31 13.35 -8.92
CA ARG A 73 11.00 12.18 -9.49
C ARG A 73 11.92 12.63 -10.61
N GLY A 74 13.02 11.93 -10.75
CA GLY A 74 13.96 12.27 -11.79
C GLY A 74 14.71 11.06 -12.32
N THR A 75 15.22 11.24 -13.51
CA THR A 75 16.07 10.27 -14.21
C THR A 75 17.21 11.02 -14.87
N GLU A 76 18.43 10.53 -14.69
CA GLU A 76 19.63 11.02 -15.34
C GLU A 76 20.22 9.89 -16.16
N ASP A 77 20.50 10.11 -17.44
CA ASP A 77 21.19 9.16 -18.29
C ASP A 77 22.71 9.24 -18.06
N LEU A 78 23.30 8.18 -17.55
CA LEU A 78 24.73 8.07 -17.25
C LEU A 78 25.53 7.48 -18.43
N GLY A 79 24.86 7.18 -19.54
CA GLY A 79 25.47 6.57 -20.71
C GLY A 79 25.50 5.03 -20.65
N GLY A 80 25.71 4.39 -21.78
CA GLY A 80 25.82 2.93 -21.86
C GLY A 80 24.54 2.16 -21.45
N GLY A 81 23.38 2.81 -21.41
CA GLY A 81 22.12 2.21 -20.94
C GLY A 81 21.96 2.22 -19.42
N LEU A 82 22.90 2.84 -18.70
CA LEU A 82 22.82 3.06 -17.25
C LEU A 82 22.13 4.40 -16.97
N LYS A 83 21.19 4.39 -16.02
CA LYS A 83 20.50 5.60 -15.55
C LYS A 83 20.53 5.67 -14.04
N SER A 84 20.66 6.87 -13.48
CA SER A 84 20.29 7.12 -12.09
C SER A 84 18.82 7.50 -12.00
N VAL A 85 18.15 7.08 -10.91
CA VAL A 85 16.74 7.36 -10.68
C VAL A 85 16.51 7.75 -9.24
N PHE A 86 15.57 8.65 -8.99
CA PHE A 86 15.11 8.95 -7.63
C PHE A 86 13.62 9.27 -7.59
N ALA A 87 13.01 9.10 -6.42
CA ALA A 87 11.70 9.64 -6.10
C ALA A 87 11.65 10.09 -4.64
N LEU A 88 11.04 11.24 -4.42
CA LEU A 88 10.72 11.82 -3.12
C LEU A 88 9.22 12.14 -3.13
N GLU A 89 8.41 11.43 -2.33
CA GLU A 89 6.95 11.55 -2.35
C GLU A 89 6.41 11.73 -0.93
N GLY A 90 5.76 12.86 -0.67
CA GLY A 90 5.06 13.18 0.57
C GLY A 90 3.55 13.02 0.44
N GLY A 91 2.92 12.42 1.43
CA GLY A 91 1.46 12.38 1.56
C GLY A 91 0.97 13.52 2.43
N PHE A 92 -0.21 14.05 2.12
CA PHE A 92 -0.85 15.08 2.93
C PHE A 92 -2.37 14.88 3.01
N ASN A 93 -2.98 15.43 4.03
CA ASN A 93 -4.42 15.52 4.16
C ASN A 93 -4.87 16.84 3.54
N ILE A 94 -5.72 16.79 2.51
CA ILE A 94 -6.17 17.99 1.82
C ILE A 94 -7.16 18.81 2.66
N ASP A 95 -7.93 18.14 3.51
CA ASP A 95 -8.90 18.72 4.47
C ASP A 95 -8.22 19.55 5.59
N SER A 96 -7.00 19.22 5.96
CA SER A 96 -6.29 19.85 7.09
C SER A 96 -4.91 20.43 6.75
N GLY A 97 -4.35 20.08 5.58
CA GLY A 97 -2.99 20.47 5.18
C GLY A 97 -1.88 19.72 5.93
N LEU A 98 -2.20 18.80 6.82
CA LEU A 98 -1.21 18.06 7.61
C LEU A 98 -0.50 16.99 6.77
N ALA A 99 0.81 16.78 7.04
CA ALA A 99 1.56 15.69 6.46
C ALA A 99 1.05 14.35 7.00
N GLN A 100 0.89 13.37 6.10
CA GLN A 100 0.52 11.99 6.44
C GLN A 100 1.74 11.14 6.83
N GLN A 101 1.53 9.82 7.02
CA GLN A 101 2.57 8.84 7.37
C GLN A 101 3.39 9.25 8.61
N GLY A 102 2.69 9.72 9.66
CA GLY A 102 3.31 10.11 10.92
C GLY A 102 4.07 11.44 10.86
N GLY A 103 3.65 12.36 9.97
CA GLY A 103 4.27 13.68 9.81
C GLY A 103 5.56 13.69 8.99
N ARG A 104 5.88 12.60 8.28
CA ARG A 104 7.10 12.51 7.46
C ARG A 104 6.98 13.35 6.19
N LEU A 105 8.02 14.14 5.88
CA LEU A 105 8.08 14.96 4.65
C LEU A 105 7.93 14.12 3.39
N PHE A 106 8.63 12.97 3.31
CA PHE A 106 8.57 12.01 2.21
C PHE A 106 8.13 10.63 2.70
N GLY A 107 7.00 10.58 3.39
CA GLY A 107 6.52 9.38 4.05
C GLY A 107 5.99 8.29 3.12
N ARG A 108 5.75 8.60 1.83
CA ARG A 108 5.26 7.61 0.85
C ARG A 108 6.40 6.90 0.15
N GLN A 109 7.35 7.64 -0.42
CA GLN A 109 8.55 7.11 -1.04
C GLN A 109 9.70 8.11 -0.87
N ALA A 110 10.90 7.60 -0.60
CA ALA A 110 12.13 8.37 -0.57
C ALA A 110 13.28 7.43 -0.94
N PHE A 111 13.64 7.39 -2.22
CA PHE A 111 14.66 6.47 -2.71
C PHE A 111 15.52 7.07 -3.82
N VAL A 112 16.69 6.49 -3.99
CA VAL A 112 17.61 6.70 -5.11
C VAL A 112 18.11 5.34 -5.58
N GLY A 113 18.52 5.23 -6.84
CA GLY A 113 19.08 3.98 -7.36
C GLY A 113 19.54 4.04 -8.79
N LEU A 114 19.80 2.87 -9.32
CA LEU A 114 20.30 2.67 -10.69
C LEU A 114 19.31 1.81 -11.47
N GLN A 115 19.15 2.15 -12.73
CA GLN A 115 18.38 1.40 -13.71
C GLN A 115 19.27 1.04 -14.90
N THR A 116 19.14 -0.20 -15.35
CA THR A 116 19.82 -0.76 -16.53
C THR A 116 18.80 -1.48 -17.41
N ASN A 117 19.24 -2.03 -18.53
CA ASN A 117 18.43 -2.92 -19.37
C ASN A 117 18.02 -4.23 -18.67
N TYR A 118 18.70 -4.60 -17.57
CA TYR A 118 18.42 -5.81 -16.80
C TYR A 118 17.47 -5.57 -15.62
N GLY A 119 17.14 -4.31 -15.31
CA GLY A 119 16.26 -3.95 -14.22
C GLY A 119 16.76 -2.75 -13.43
N GLN A 120 16.06 -2.49 -12.33
CA GLN A 120 16.28 -1.36 -11.44
C GLN A 120 16.63 -1.87 -10.04
N LEU A 121 17.65 -1.28 -9.42
CA LEU A 121 18.03 -1.48 -8.02
C LEU A 121 17.93 -0.15 -7.30
N ILE A 122 17.06 -0.05 -6.29
CA ILE A 122 16.79 1.20 -5.56
C ILE A 122 16.94 1.00 -4.06
N PHE A 123 17.33 2.07 -3.37
CA PHE A 123 17.66 2.15 -1.95
C PHE A 123 16.85 3.23 -1.28
N GLY A 124 16.23 2.95 -0.14
CA GLY A 124 15.47 3.90 0.67
C GLY A 124 14.05 3.45 0.94
N ARG A 125 13.20 4.37 1.40
CA ARG A 125 11.81 4.09 1.75
C ARG A 125 10.96 3.85 0.51
N GLN A 126 10.28 2.70 0.47
CA GLN A 126 9.52 2.26 -0.68
C GLN A 126 8.49 1.18 -0.34
N TYR A 127 7.65 0.83 -1.31
CA TYR A 127 6.70 -0.27 -1.18
C TYR A 127 7.39 -1.64 -1.24
N THR A 128 6.86 -2.61 -0.48
CA THR A 128 7.28 -4.02 -0.57
C THR A 128 6.98 -4.61 -1.96
N SER A 129 7.66 -5.72 -2.29
CA SER A 129 7.43 -6.43 -3.55
C SER A 129 6.01 -6.98 -3.65
N LEU A 130 5.47 -7.51 -2.53
CA LEU A 130 4.10 -8.01 -2.45
C LEU A 130 3.09 -6.90 -2.75
N PHE A 131 3.18 -5.76 -2.06
CA PHE A 131 2.27 -4.62 -2.29
C PHE A 131 2.30 -4.15 -3.74
N SER A 132 3.50 -3.94 -4.29
CA SER A 132 3.68 -3.45 -5.67
C SER A 132 3.07 -4.39 -6.70
N THR A 133 3.07 -5.69 -6.43
CA THR A 133 2.47 -6.69 -7.32
C THR A 133 0.96 -6.77 -7.13
N VAL A 134 0.46 -6.92 -5.89
CA VAL A 134 -0.98 -7.05 -5.58
C VAL A 134 -1.79 -5.85 -6.10
N ALA A 135 -1.25 -4.64 -6.05
CA ALA A 135 -1.90 -3.42 -6.55
C ALA A 135 -2.40 -3.52 -8.02
N ASN A 136 -1.83 -4.43 -8.80
CA ASN A 136 -2.25 -4.69 -10.19
C ASN A 136 -3.33 -5.79 -10.31
N PHE A 137 -3.71 -6.42 -9.20
CA PHE A 137 -4.64 -7.54 -9.15
C PHE A 137 -5.83 -7.32 -8.21
N VAL A 138 -5.95 -6.15 -7.62
CA VAL A 138 -7.14 -5.73 -6.86
C VAL A 138 -7.98 -4.79 -7.73
N PRO A 139 -9.30 -4.96 -7.78
CA PRO A 139 -10.18 -4.21 -8.66
C PRO A 139 -10.12 -2.70 -8.45
N ALA A 140 -10.12 -2.23 -7.21
CA ALA A 140 -10.08 -0.82 -6.85
C ALA A 140 -8.65 -0.24 -6.83
N ARG A 141 -7.62 -1.04 -7.15
CA ARG A 141 -6.19 -0.63 -7.24
C ARG A 141 -5.68 0.08 -6.00
N PHE A 142 -6.10 -0.39 -4.83
CA PHE A 142 -5.85 0.22 -3.54
C PHE A 142 -6.38 1.65 -3.44
N ALA A 143 -7.63 1.86 -3.90
CA ALA A 143 -8.39 3.05 -3.57
C ALA A 143 -8.32 3.27 -2.05
N THR A 144 -7.92 4.48 -1.64
CA THR A 144 -7.57 4.76 -0.23
C THR A 144 -8.77 4.55 0.69
N GLN A 145 -9.97 4.82 0.18
CA GLN A 145 -11.20 4.65 0.93
C GLN A 145 -11.77 3.26 0.70
N TYR A 146 -12.06 2.57 1.79
CA TYR A 146 -12.74 1.27 1.87
C TYR A 146 -11.99 0.07 1.27
N GLU A 147 -10.79 0.20 0.74
CA GLU A 147 -10.03 -0.97 0.30
C GLU A 147 -9.06 -1.45 1.39
N PRO A 148 -9.09 -2.75 1.78
CA PRO A 148 -8.33 -3.27 2.91
C PRO A 148 -6.87 -3.61 2.55
N ALA A 149 -6.15 -2.67 1.93
CA ALA A 149 -4.80 -2.88 1.40
C ALA A 149 -3.81 -3.46 2.43
N ALA A 150 -3.86 -2.96 3.67
CA ALA A 150 -2.98 -3.42 4.75
C ALA A 150 -3.30 -4.84 5.22
N LEU A 151 -4.56 -5.28 5.16
CA LEU A 151 -4.93 -6.66 5.48
C LEU A 151 -4.48 -7.63 4.40
N ILE A 152 -4.54 -7.22 3.14
CA ILE A 152 -4.08 -8.02 2.01
C ILE A 152 -2.55 -8.15 2.01
N THR A 153 -1.82 -7.03 2.14
CA THR A 153 -0.38 -6.99 1.88
C THR A 153 0.51 -6.93 3.12
N GLY A 154 -0.06 -6.64 4.28
CA GLY A 154 0.66 -6.40 5.54
C GLY A 154 0.70 -4.92 5.88
N PHE A 155 0.82 -4.64 7.18
CA PHE A 155 0.96 -3.27 7.66
C PHE A 155 2.31 -2.64 7.27
N ASN A 156 3.31 -3.49 7.02
CA ASN A 156 4.64 -3.13 6.53
C ASN A 156 4.70 -2.91 5.01
N TYR A 157 3.60 -2.65 4.33
CA TYR A 157 3.59 -2.49 2.87
C TYR A 157 4.45 -1.32 2.35
N ARG A 158 4.91 -0.43 3.23
CA ARG A 158 6.01 0.54 3.01
C ARG A 158 7.03 0.37 4.11
N GLU A 159 8.27 0.19 3.72
CA GLU A 159 9.39 -0.05 4.63
C GLU A 159 10.50 0.97 4.44
N ASP A 160 11.11 1.36 5.55
CA ASP A 160 12.35 2.16 5.57
C ASP A 160 13.55 1.27 5.23
N ASN A 161 14.71 1.87 4.99
CA ASN A 161 16.00 1.18 4.89
C ASN A 161 15.98 -0.02 3.93
N THR A 162 15.25 0.08 2.81
CA THR A 162 14.96 -1.02 1.91
C THR A 162 15.84 -0.98 0.68
N VAL A 163 16.39 -2.13 0.30
CA VAL A 163 16.99 -2.39 -1.00
C VAL A 163 16.00 -3.23 -1.80
N LYS A 164 15.64 -2.80 -3.01
CA LYS A 164 14.72 -3.53 -3.88
C LYS A 164 15.22 -3.59 -5.31
N TYR A 165 15.20 -4.79 -5.85
CA TYR A 165 15.38 -5.05 -7.28
C TYR A 165 14.02 -5.25 -7.96
N THR A 166 13.91 -4.70 -9.17
CA THR A 166 12.78 -4.94 -10.08
C THR A 166 13.31 -5.18 -11.49
N GLY A 167 13.04 -6.35 -12.05
CA GLY A 167 13.38 -6.72 -13.41
C GLY A 167 12.14 -6.99 -14.26
N VAL A 168 12.18 -6.59 -15.53
CA VAL A 168 11.12 -6.86 -16.52
C VAL A 168 11.74 -7.64 -17.68
N PHE A 169 11.26 -8.86 -17.89
CA PHE A 169 11.79 -9.83 -18.84
C PHE A 169 10.67 -10.28 -19.79
N GLY A 170 10.39 -9.46 -20.80
CA GLY A 170 9.23 -9.66 -21.67
C GLY A 170 7.91 -9.59 -20.85
N PRO A 171 7.11 -10.66 -20.83
CA PRO A 171 5.84 -10.67 -20.08
C PRO A 171 6.02 -10.89 -18.56
N LEU A 172 7.23 -11.24 -18.10
CA LEU A 172 7.54 -11.52 -16.70
C LEU A 172 8.11 -10.28 -16.02
N THR A 173 7.52 -9.91 -14.87
CA THR A 173 8.10 -8.96 -13.93
C THR A 173 8.48 -9.69 -12.66
N ALA A 174 9.73 -9.52 -12.20
CA ALA A 174 10.26 -10.09 -10.98
C ALA A 174 10.69 -8.99 -10.03
N MET A 175 10.34 -9.11 -8.75
CA MET A 175 10.71 -8.16 -7.70
C MET A 175 11.24 -8.93 -6.49
N ALA A 176 12.26 -8.38 -5.83
CA ALA A 176 12.73 -8.84 -4.53
C ALA A 176 13.21 -7.66 -3.70
N HIS A 177 12.99 -7.71 -2.39
CA HIS A 177 13.45 -6.67 -1.49
C HIS A 177 13.94 -7.25 -0.17
N TRP A 178 14.81 -6.47 0.48
CA TRP A 178 15.26 -6.63 1.84
C TRP A 178 15.20 -5.28 2.54
N THR A 179 14.66 -5.23 3.77
CA THR A 179 14.77 -4.06 4.65
C THR A 179 15.63 -4.36 5.87
N PHE A 180 16.51 -3.43 6.21
CA PHE A 180 17.35 -3.49 7.42
C PHE A 180 16.60 -2.98 8.66
N GLY A 181 15.47 -2.35 8.48
CA GLY A 181 14.57 -1.88 9.53
C GLY A 181 13.33 -1.25 8.93
N ALA A 182 12.17 -1.89 9.11
CA ALA A 182 10.92 -1.46 8.48
C ALA A 182 10.44 -0.06 8.93
N GLY A 183 10.86 0.38 10.12
CA GLY A 183 10.54 1.70 10.64
C GLY A 183 9.05 1.92 10.91
N LEU A 184 8.33 0.83 11.19
CA LEU A 184 6.91 0.81 11.50
C LEU A 184 6.70 0.31 12.92
N THR A 185 5.78 0.95 13.67
CA THR A 185 5.32 0.47 14.96
C THR A 185 3.81 0.32 14.95
N LEU A 186 3.34 -0.87 15.31
CA LEU A 186 1.93 -1.19 15.48
C LEU A 186 1.59 -1.15 16.99
N PRO A 187 0.78 -0.20 17.48
CA PRO A 187 0.39 -0.12 18.87
C PRO A 187 -0.55 -1.26 19.25
N ARG A 188 -0.72 -1.46 20.55
CA ARG A 188 -1.77 -2.34 21.07
C ARG A 188 -3.14 -1.76 20.79
N THR A 189 -4.01 -2.59 20.26
CA THR A 189 -5.40 -2.24 19.93
C THR A 189 -6.42 -3.15 20.63
N SER A 190 -5.95 -4.11 21.41
CA SER A 190 -6.76 -4.95 22.29
C SER A 190 -5.97 -5.35 23.53
N PRO A 191 -6.61 -5.85 24.61
CA PRO A 191 -5.91 -6.35 25.80
C PRO A 191 -4.93 -7.49 25.50
N THR A 192 -5.20 -8.28 24.47
CA THR A 192 -4.40 -9.45 24.07
C THR A 192 -3.43 -9.15 22.93
N ALA A 193 -3.56 -8.00 22.24
CA ALA A 193 -2.64 -7.62 21.19
C ALA A 193 -1.29 -7.20 21.76
N VAL A 194 -0.25 -7.36 20.97
CA VAL A 194 1.12 -6.96 21.31
C VAL A 194 1.49 -5.71 20.52
N THR A 195 2.35 -4.86 21.09
CA THR A 195 3.05 -3.84 20.31
C THR A 195 4.07 -4.55 19.43
N ALA A 196 4.05 -4.27 18.15
CA ALA A 196 4.94 -4.88 17.18
C ALA A 196 5.65 -3.81 16.35
N GLY A 197 6.95 -4.00 16.11
CA GLY A 197 7.77 -3.09 15.33
C GLY A 197 8.70 -2.21 16.15
N GLY A 198 9.40 -1.32 15.46
CA GLY A 198 10.40 -0.45 16.09
C GLY A 198 11.18 0.34 15.06
N ASN A 199 12.30 0.92 15.49
CA ASN A 199 13.14 1.74 14.62
C ASN A 199 14.06 0.90 13.70
N GLY A 200 14.19 -0.42 13.95
CA GLY A 200 15.12 -1.30 13.25
C GLY A 200 16.60 -0.99 13.51
N GLU A 201 17.50 -1.67 12.81
CA GLU A 201 18.94 -1.41 12.80
C GLU A 201 19.57 -1.43 14.22
N VAL A 202 19.16 -2.38 15.04
CA VAL A 202 19.68 -2.51 16.40
C VAL A 202 21.05 -3.20 16.36
N PRO A 203 22.12 -2.58 16.87
CA PRO A 203 23.46 -3.17 16.89
C PRO A 203 23.48 -4.55 17.55
N GLY A 204 24.06 -5.55 16.84
CA GLY A 204 24.09 -6.94 17.31
C GLY A 204 22.84 -7.76 17.06
N GLU A 205 21.74 -7.16 16.60
CA GLU A 205 20.46 -7.83 16.39
C GLU A 205 19.98 -7.73 14.94
N PHE A 206 20.70 -8.34 14.05
CA PHE A 206 20.50 -8.27 12.59
C PHE A 206 19.06 -8.58 12.12
N ARG A 207 18.30 -9.39 12.85
CA ARG A 207 16.92 -9.76 12.45
C ARG A 207 15.83 -8.88 13.05
N ARG A 208 16.17 -7.96 13.94
CA ARG A 208 15.17 -7.12 14.60
C ARG A 208 14.61 -6.09 13.64
N ASP A 209 13.28 -6.04 13.51
CA ASP A 209 12.49 -5.16 12.64
C ASP A 209 12.86 -5.23 11.14
N THR A 210 13.54 -6.30 10.72
CA THR A 210 13.86 -6.54 9.31
C THR A 210 12.67 -7.11 8.56
N GLY A 211 12.70 -6.99 7.24
CA GLY A 211 11.71 -7.61 6.36
C GLY A 211 12.35 -8.04 5.05
N TYR A 212 11.70 -8.96 4.36
CA TYR A 212 12.07 -9.37 3.02
C TYR A 212 10.89 -9.97 2.28
N GLY A 213 10.93 -9.87 0.98
CA GLY A 213 9.90 -10.46 0.14
C GLY A 213 10.30 -10.51 -1.31
N ALA A 214 9.54 -11.31 -2.04
CA ALA A 214 9.67 -11.44 -3.48
C ALA A 214 8.30 -11.60 -4.13
N ALA A 215 8.19 -11.17 -5.38
CA ALA A 215 6.98 -11.34 -6.14
C ALA A 215 7.29 -11.49 -7.63
N LEU A 216 6.43 -12.25 -8.31
CA LEU A 216 6.44 -12.46 -9.73
C LEU A 216 5.08 -12.13 -10.30
N SER A 217 5.05 -11.48 -11.46
CA SER A 217 3.84 -11.35 -12.25
C SER A 217 4.14 -11.66 -13.72
N TYR A 218 3.22 -12.38 -14.34
CA TYR A 218 3.30 -12.77 -15.75
C TYR A 218 2.03 -12.34 -16.47
N GLY A 219 2.16 -11.64 -17.59
CA GLY A 219 1.05 -11.16 -18.38
C GLY A 219 1.13 -11.64 -19.82
N ALA A 220 0.09 -12.37 -20.30
CA ALA A 220 0.01 -12.84 -21.67
C ALA A 220 -1.42 -12.67 -22.21
N GLY A 221 -1.57 -11.83 -23.23
CA GLY A 221 -2.87 -11.53 -23.82
C GLY A 221 -3.85 -10.95 -22.80
N LEU A 222 -4.97 -11.62 -22.58
CA LEU A 222 -6.02 -11.22 -21.63
C LEU A 222 -5.74 -11.65 -20.19
N PHE A 223 -4.73 -12.50 -19.96
CA PHE A 223 -4.44 -13.09 -18.66
C PHE A 223 -3.24 -12.44 -18.02
N ARG A 224 -3.35 -12.19 -16.71
CA ARG A 224 -2.23 -11.89 -15.83
C ARG A 224 -2.30 -12.80 -14.62
N LEU A 225 -1.15 -13.32 -14.20
CA LEU A 225 -0.99 -14.13 -13.00
C LEU A 225 0.05 -13.48 -12.12
N GLY A 226 -0.13 -13.55 -10.82
CA GLY A 226 0.80 -13.02 -9.84
C GLY A 226 0.96 -13.95 -8.65
N VAL A 227 2.16 -13.99 -8.10
CA VAL A 227 2.47 -14.65 -6.83
C VAL A 227 3.40 -13.75 -6.05
N GLY A 228 3.30 -13.80 -4.73
CA GLY A 228 4.20 -13.02 -3.89
C GLY A 228 4.29 -13.55 -2.48
N TYR A 229 5.41 -13.25 -1.84
CA TYR A 229 5.68 -13.54 -0.44
C TYR A 229 6.27 -12.32 0.22
N ASP A 230 5.89 -12.09 1.48
CA ASP A 230 6.42 -11.05 2.34
C ASP A 230 6.58 -11.58 3.76
N GLN A 231 7.67 -11.24 4.41
CA GLN A 231 7.92 -11.51 5.81
C GLN A 231 8.50 -10.27 6.48
N TRP A 232 7.83 -9.82 7.52
CA TRP A 232 8.33 -8.83 8.46
C TRP A 232 8.65 -9.48 9.80
N ASN A 233 9.78 -9.12 10.39
CA ASN A 233 10.25 -9.61 11.70
C ASN A 233 10.15 -8.47 12.74
N PRO A 234 8.93 -8.06 13.15
CA PRO A 234 8.76 -6.93 14.06
C PRO A 234 9.45 -7.18 15.38
N THR A 235 9.95 -6.11 15.98
CA THR A 235 10.32 -6.15 17.40
C THR A 235 9.08 -6.38 18.24
N ILE A 236 9.07 -7.43 19.06
CA ILE A 236 8.02 -7.74 20.01
C ILE A 236 8.70 -8.03 21.34
N GLY A 237 8.40 -7.21 22.35
CA GLY A 237 9.10 -7.28 23.64
C GLY A 237 10.61 -7.08 23.47
N THR A 238 11.41 -8.06 23.86
CA THR A 238 12.87 -8.06 23.76
C THR A 238 13.40 -8.83 22.54
N GLY A 239 12.53 -9.41 21.72
CA GLY A 239 12.93 -10.25 20.58
C GLY A 239 12.25 -9.86 19.28
N SER A 240 12.32 -10.75 18.31
CA SER A 240 11.71 -10.58 17.00
C SER A 240 10.54 -11.54 16.79
N GLY A 241 9.39 -11.02 16.45
CA GLY A 241 8.27 -11.81 15.94
C GLY A 241 8.49 -12.23 14.48
N THR A 242 7.45 -12.84 13.90
CA THR A 242 7.48 -13.27 12.49
C THR A 242 6.07 -13.09 11.90
N TYR A 243 5.92 -12.14 11.00
CA TYR A 243 4.66 -11.84 10.30
C TYR A 243 4.83 -12.18 8.82
N LYS A 244 4.11 -13.20 8.36
CA LYS A 244 4.26 -13.78 7.01
C LYS A 244 2.98 -13.61 6.22
N LYS A 245 3.14 -13.31 4.94
CA LYS A 245 2.07 -13.33 3.96
C LYS A 245 2.55 -13.97 2.66
N ALA A 246 1.69 -14.78 2.06
CA ALA A 246 1.89 -15.32 0.71
C ALA A 246 0.61 -15.13 -0.08
N ALA A 247 0.70 -14.72 -1.33
CA ALA A 247 -0.48 -14.50 -2.16
C ALA A 247 -0.33 -15.12 -3.55
N VAL A 248 -1.46 -15.54 -4.08
CA VAL A 248 -1.63 -15.91 -5.49
C VAL A 248 -2.82 -15.13 -6.05
N MET A 249 -2.69 -14.65 -7.28
CA MET A 249 -3.67 -13.76 -7.85
C MET A 249 -3.75 -13.88 -9.37
N ALA A 250 -4.91 -13.58 -9.91
CA ALA A 250 -5.17 -13.60 -11.34
C ALA A 250 -6.02 -12.39 -11.75
N ASN A 251 -5.80 -11.93 -12.97
CA ASN A 251 -6.64 -10.96 -13.63
C ASN A 251 -6.92 -11.45 -15.05
N PHE A 252 -8.15 -11.27 -15.50
CA PHE A 252 -8.60 -11.60 -16.86
C PHE A 252 -9.42 -10.46 -17.42
N GLY A 253 -9.08 -10.02 -18.62
CA GLY A 253 -9.89 -9.02 -19.32
C GLY A 253 -9.11 -8.06 -20.20
N THR A 254 -9.83 -7.06 -20.64
CA THR A 254 -9.37 -5.97 -21.48
C THR A 254 -9.40 -4.64 -20.71
N ASP A 255 -9.02 -3.54 -21.37
CA ASP A 255 -9.19 -2.18 -20.82
C ASP A 255 -10.66 -1.78 -20.65
N LYS A 256 -11.61 -2.45 -21.33
CA LYS A 256 -13.04 -2.19 -21.19
C LYS A 256 -13.66 -2.92 -20.03
N ALA A 257 -13.26 -4.18 -19.82
CA ALA A 257 -13.81 -5.02 -18.78
C ALA A 257 -12.74 -5.99 -18.28
N ASN A 258 -12.53 -6.04 -16.98
CA ASN A 258 -11.64 -7.01 -16.37
C ASN A 258 -12.20 -7.54 -15.06
N VAL A 259 -11.79 -8.75 -14.71
CA VAL A 259 -12.07 -9.40 -13.45
C VAL A 259 -10.76 -9.77 -12.80
N SER A 260 -10.64 -9.51 -11.51
CA SER A 260 -9.48 -9.86 -10.69
C SER A 260 -9.93 -10.69 -9.50
N ALA A 261 -9.12 -11.67 -9.14
CA ALA A 261 -9.32 -12.46 -7.92
C ALA A 261 -7.97 -12.82 -7.31
N GLY A 262 -7.97 -13.01 -6.00
CA GLY A 262 -6.77 -13.45 -5.31
C GLY A 262 -7.05 -14.09 -3.96
N TYR A 263 -6.04 -14.77 -3.49
CA TYR A 263 -5.97 -15.43 -2.20
C TYR A 263 -4.66 -15.04 -1.50
N ARG A 264 -4.75 -14.71 -0.22
CA ARG A 264 -3.59 -14.44 0.62
C ARG A 264 -3.66 -15.31 1.88
N TRP A 265 -2.64 -16.10 2.12
CA TRP A 265 -2.33 -16.78 3.36
C TRP A 265 -1.57 -15.84 4.29
N GLY A 266 -1.93 -15.78 5.59
CA GLY A 266 -1.27 -14.96 6.59
C GLY A 266 -1.02 -15.70 7.90
N GLN A 267 0.14 -15.43 8.54
CA GLN A 267 0.49 -15.95 9.85
C GLN A 267 1.38 -14.95 10.60
N ASN A 268 0.97 -14.57 11.81
CA ASN A 268 1.74 -13.73 12.71
C ASN A 268 2.08 -14.54 13.97
N ARG A 269 3.35 -14.53 14.36
CA ARG A 269 3.85 -15.13 15.58
C ARG A 269 4.61 -14.11 16.40
N ASP A 270 4.58 -14.27 17.74
CA ASP A 270 5.38 -13.48 18.67
C ASP A 270 6.85 -13.93 18.70
N GLN A 271 7.64 -13.31 19.57
CA GLN A 271 9.05 -13.62 19.77
C GLN A 271 9.32 -15.04 20.30
N ASN A 272 8.35 -15.67 20.94
CA ASN A 272 8.45 -17.04 21.49
C ASN A 272 7.89 -18.08 20.53
N GLY A 273 7.44 -17.65 19.34
CA GLY A 273 6.81 -18.50 18.34
C GLY A 273 5.33 -18.77 18.59
N ALA A 274 4.71 -18.17 19.62
CA ALA A 274 3.28 -18.31 19.88
C ALA A 274 2.46 -17.65 18.76
N LEU A 275 1.39 -18.32 18.35
CA LEU A 275 0.54 -17.87 17.25
C LEU A 275 -0.33 -16.69 17.71
N LEU A 276 -0.12 -15.53 17.09
CA LEU A 276 -0.92 -14.33 17.33
C LEU A 276 -2.14 -14.28 16.38
N LEU A 277 -1.92 -14.55 15.10
CA LEU A 277 -2.96 -14.55 14.08
C LEU A 277 -2.64 -15.57 12.98
N ARG A 278 -3.63 -16.33 12.57
CA ARG A 278 -3.63 -17.13 11.36
C ARG A 278 -4.91 -16.82 10.60
N ASP A 279 -4.79 -16.28 9.39
CA ASP A 279 -5.92 -15.91 8.56
C ASP A 279 -5.67 -16.18 7.08
N ASP A 280 -6.76 -16.38 6.36
CA ASP A 280 -6.81 -16.41 4.91
C ASP A 280 -7.66 -15.24 4.42
N PHE A 281 -7.22 -14.59 3.36
CA PHE A 281 -7.91 -13.44 2.80
C PHE A 281 -8.21 -13.68 1.33
N TYR A 282 -9.44 -13.41 0.94
CA TYR A 282 -9.92 -13.59 -0.43
C TYR A 282 -10.48 -12.27 -0.95
N TRP A 283 -10.19 -11.97 -2.20
CA TRP A 283 -10.84 -10.88 -2.91
C TRP A 283 -11.24 -11.31 -4.32
N VAL A 284 -12.31 -10.75 -4.80
CA VAL A 284 -12.79 -10.90 -6.17
C VAL A 284 -13.57 -9.66 -6.55
N GLY A 285 -13.43 -9.25 -7.79
CA GLY A 285 -14.18 -8.12 -8.32
C GLY A 285 -13.77 -7.77 -9.73
N GLY A 286 -14.23 -6.63 -10.21
CA GLY A 286 -13.90 -6.22 -11.57
C GLY A 286 -14.22 -4.76 -11.84
N ASN A 287 -13.77 -4.33 -13.01
CA ASN A 287 -13.99 -3.00 -13.54
C ASN A 287 -14.72 -3.12 -14.89
N TYR A 288 -15.64 -2.20 -15.14
CA TYR A 288 -16.33 -2.10 -16.42
C TYR A 288 -16.48 -0.64 -16.85
N LYS A 289 -15.94 -0.31 -18.02
CA LYS A 289 -16.14 0.99 -18.68
C LYS A 289 -17.50 1.00 -19.36
N VAL A 290 -18.47 1.60 -18.71
CA VAL A 290 -19.85 1.78 -19.25
C VAL A 290 -19.82 2.77 -20.41
N LEU A 291 -19.11 3.90 -20.20
CA LEU A 291 -18.83 4.92 -21.18
C LEU A 291 -17.30 5.12 -21.28
N ASN A 292 -16.84 5.92 -22.23
CA ASN A 292 -15.42 6.22 -22.35
C ASN A 292 -14.86 6.95 -21.11
N ASP A 293 -15.73 7.68 -20.42
CA ASP A 293 -15.46 8.51 -19.26
C ASP A 293 -16.05 7.98 -17.95
N LEU A 294 -16.87 6.90 -17.97
CA LEU A 294 -17.46 6.29 -16.79
C LEU A 294 -16.98 4.87 -16.59
N THR A 295 -16.29 4.62 -15.48
CA THR A 295 -15.86 3.30 -15.04
C THR A 295 -16.58 2.91 -13.75
N LEU A 296 -17.14 1.72 -13.72
CA LEU A 296 -17.70 1.11 -12.51
C LEU A 296 -16.74 0.03 -12.01
N THR A 297 -16.57 -0.02 -10.69
CA THR A 297 -15.77 -1.04 -10.00
C THR A 297 -16.62 -1.68 -8.93
N LEU A 298 -16.56 -3.00 -8.82
CA LEU A 298 -17.17 -3.77 -7.74
C LEU A 298 -16.12 -4.71 -7.17
N GLU A 299 -16.01 -4.76 -5.84
CA GLU A 299 -15.06 -5.61 -5.15
C GLU A 299 -15.69 -6.24 -3.91
N TYR A 300 -15.44 -7.54 -3.71
CA TYR A 300 -15.82 -8.29 -2.52
C TYR A 300 -14.56 -8.81 -1.84
N ASN A 301 -14.48 -8.59 -0.53
CA ASN A 301 -13.36 -8.98 0.34
C ASN A 301 -13.89 -9.86 1.48
N TYR A 302 -13.21 -10.97 1.74
CA TYR A 302 -13.54 -11.90 2.81
C TYR A 302 -12.29 -12.32 3.58
N GLN A 303 -12.32 -12.18 4.91
CA GLN A 303 -11.25 -12.63 5.78
C GLN A 303 -11.72 -13.84 6.59
N ASP A 304 -11.03 -14.96 6.42
CA ASP A 304 -11.27 -16.20 7.14
C ASP A 304 -10.24 -16.32 8.28
N VAL A 305 -10.65 -15.92 9.47
CA VAL A 305 -9.79 -15.97 10.66
C VAL A 305 -9.78 -17.38 11.23
N LYS A 306 -8.67 -18.09 11.05
CA LYS A 306 -8.48 -19.47 11.53
C LYS A 306 -8.11 -19.55 13.01
N SER A 307 -7.38 -18.55 13.50
CA SER A 307 -7.00 -18.45 14.90
C SER A 307 -6.56 -17.04 15.26
N LEU A 308 -7.01 -16.53 16.39
CA LEU A 308 -6.52 -15.31 17.00
C LEU A 308 -6.13 -15.60 18.45
N ALA A 309 -4.86 -15.31 18.82
CA ALA A 309 -4.31 -15.59 20.13
C ALA A 309 -4.62 -17.00 20.66
N GLY A 310 -4.60 -18.00 19.76
CA GLY A 310 -4.89 -19.40 20.06
C GLY A 310 -6.37 -19.81 20.06
N SER A 311 -7.32 -18.87 19.95
CA SER A 311 -8.75 -19.18 19.85
C SER A 311 -9.17 -19.38 18.40
N PRO A 312 -9.89 -20.47 18.06
CA PRO A 312 -10.35 -20.73 16.70
C PRO A 312 -11.76 -20.17 16.38
N ASN A 313 -12.44 -19.58 17.39
CA ASN A 313 -13.85 -19.20 17.25
C ASN A 313 -14.01 -17.72 16.98
N PHE A 314 -14.04 -17.34 15.71
CA PHE A 314 -14.30 -15.97 15.27
C PHE A 314 -15.38 -15.92 14.21
N THR A 315 -16.14 -14.83 14.22
CA THR A 315 -17.04 -14.51 13.13
C THR A 315 -16.25 -13.84 12.01
N ASN A 316 -16.20 -14.48 10.85
CA ASN A 316 -15.40 -14.00 9.74
C ASN A 316 -15.98 -12.71 9.14
N PRO A 317 -15.19 -11.65 9.01
CA PRO A 317 -15.65 -10.40 8.42
C PRO A 317 -15.62 -10.46 6.89
N TRP A 318 -16.53 -9.71 6.27
CA TRP A 318 -16.53 -9.48 4.83
C TRP A 318 -16.99 -8.07 4.48
N GLN A 319 -16.58 -7.61 3.32
CA GLN A 319 -16.92 -6.27 2.82
C GLN A 319 -17.18 -6.33 1.32
N ILE A 320 -18.19 -5.59 0.88
CA ILE A 320 -18.40 -5.27 -0.53
C ILE A 320 -18.20 -3.77 -0.73
N ALA A 321 -17.49 -3.38 -1.79
CA ALA A 321 -17.24 -1.99 -2.15
C ALA A 321 -17.61 -1.75 -3.62
N PHE A 322 -18.15 -0.57 -3.88
CA PHE A 322 -18.51 -0.13 -5.22
C PHE A 322 -17.98 1.29 -5.47
N ILE A 323 -17.45 1.52 -6.66
CA ILE A 323 -16.96 2.82 -7.12
C ILE A 323 -17.59 3.10 -8.49
N ALA A 324 -18.13 4.33 -8.64
CA ALA A 324 -18.43 4.92 -9.93
C ALA A 324 -17.48 6.12 -10.12
N ASP A 325 -16.61 6.04 -11.11
CA ASP A 325 -15.57 7.02 -11.40
C ASP A 325 -15.85 7.66 -12.76
N TYR A 326 -16.13 8.98 -12.78
CA TYR A 326 -16.45 9.74 -13.98
C TYR A 326 -15.35 10.76 -14.29
N ALA A 327 -14.65 10.54 -15.39
CA ALA A 327 -13.57 11.39 -15.86
C ALA A 327 -14.11 12.67 -16.52
N LEU A 328 -13.91 13.82 -15.90
CA LEU A 328 -14.17 15.14 -16.48
C LEU A 328 -13.08 15.53 -17.48
N SER A 329 -11.87 15.03 -17.28
CA SER A 329 -10.72 15.21 -18.14
C SER A 329 -9.70 14.08 -17.92
N LYS A 330 -8.56 14.10 -18.64
CA LYS A 330 -7.44 13.17 -18.39
C LYS A 330 -6.82 13.29 -16.99
N ARG A 331 -7.10 14.38 -16.26
CA ARG A 331 -6.48 14.70 -14.97
C ARG A 331 -7.48 14.93 -13.84
N THR A 332 -8.76 15.05 -14.16
CA THR A 332 -9.80 15.38 -13.18
C THR A 332 -10.95 14.44 -13.33
N ASP A 333 -11.34 13.81 -12.24
CA ASP A 333 -12.50 12.96 -12.13
C ASP A 333 -13.34 13.30 -10.90
N VAL A 334 -14.62 12.96 -10.95
CA VAL A 334 -15.55 12.96 -9.82
C VAL A 334 -16.00 11.53 -9.60
N TYR A 335 -16.19 11.14 -8.36
CA TYR A 335 -16.50 9.76 -8.04
C TYR A 335 -17.50 9.63 -6.91
N LEU A 336 -18.23 8.53 -6.94
CA LEU A 336 -18.99 7.98 -5.83
C LEU A 336 -18.30 6.68 -5.39
N THR A 337 -18.01 6.54 -4.11
CA THR A 337 -17.61 5.27 -3.51
C THR A 337 -18.51 4.91 -2.36
N THR A 338 -18.87 3.63 -2.25
CA THR A 338 -19.67 3.10 -1.14
C THR A 338 -19.17 1.72 -0.76
N ALA A 339 -19.25 1.39 0.52
CA ALA A 339 -18.94 0.06 0.99
C ALA A 339 -19.84 -0.35 2.15
N TYR A 340 -20.12 -1.64 2.23
CA TYR A 340 -20.79 -2.28 3.35
C TYR A 340 -19.89 -3.39 3.91
N ALA A 341 -19.61 -3.29 5.22
CA ALA A 341 -18.87 -4.31 5.95
C ALA A 341 -19.79 -5.04 6.93
N LYS A 342 -19.56 -6.33 7.12
CA LYS A 342 -20.25 -7.18 8.08
C LYS A 342 -19.26 -7.85 9.00
N HIS A 343 -19.56 -7.89 10.30
CA HIS A 343 -18.72 -8.38 11.39
C HIS A 343 -17.39 -7.63 11.55
N ALA A 344 -17.30 -6.44 10.96
CA ALA A 344 -16.18 -5.52 11.02
C ALA A 344 -16.64 -4.09 10.72
N GLY A 345 -15.82 -3.12 11.06
CA GLY A 345 -15.88 -1.80 10.46
C GLY A 345 -15.35 -1.79 9.02
N LEU A 346 -15.54 -0.67 8.33
CA LEU A 346 -15.07 -0.51 6.96
C LEU A 346 -13.55 -0.66 6.85
N ALA A 347 -13.09 -1.16 5.71
CA ALA A 347 -11.77 -1.68 5.43
C ALA A 347 -11.39 -2.87 6.34
N LEU A 348 -12.42 -3.60 6.82
CA LEU A 348 -12.35 -4.79 7.64
C LEU A 348 -11.63 -4.57 8.97
N ASP A 349 -11.87 -3.41 9.59
CA ASP A 349 -11.42 -3.19 10.97
C ASP A 349 -12.24 -4.06 11.92
N SER A 350 -11.65 -5.11 12.41
CA SER A 350 -12.28 -6.03 13.34
C SER A 350 -11.39 -6.31 14.56
N ALA A 351 -12.03 -6.63 15.67
CA ALA A 351 -11.32 -7.11 16.86
C ALA A 351 -10.49 -8.38 16.56
N ALA A 352 -10.86 -9.13 15.52
CA ALA A 352 -10.13 -10.32 15.10
C ALA A 352 -8.75 -9.99 14.53
N THR A 353 -8.53 -8.84 13.93
CA THR A 353 -7.21 -8.47 13.41
C THR A 353 -6.26 -7.97 14.48
N GLY A 354 -6.78 -7.56 15.62
CA GLY A 354 -5.98 -7.00 16.74
C GLY A 354 -5.28 -5.68 16.38
N TYR A 355 -5.49 -5.19 15.16
CA TYR A 355 -4.88 -4.00 14.62
C TYR A 355 -5.99 -3.07 14.16
N ALA A 356 -6.51 -2.28 15.05
CA ALA A 356 -7.41 -1.24 14.64
C ALA A 356 -6.64 -0.26 13.77
N THR A 357 -7.29 0.16 12.80
CA THR A 357 -6.85 1.02 11.73
C THR A 357 -6.60 2.47 12.12
N SER A 358 -6.69 2.80 13.40
CA SER A 358 -6.15 4.02 13.99
C SER A 358 -4.68 4.27 13.64
N LEU A 359 -4.04 3.33 12.97
CA LEU A 359 -2.69 3.40 12.43
C LEU A 359 -2.55 4.24 11.16
N ALA A 360 -3.52 5.05 10.83
CA ALA A 360 -3.47 5.95 9.68
C ALA A 360 -3.27 5.23 8.34
N LEU A 361 -3.87 4.06 8.18
CA LEU A 361 -3.83 3.29 6.94
C LEU A 361 -4.97 3.65 5.97
N GLY A 362 -5.39 4.89 6.00
CA GLY A 362 -6.50 5.35 5.20
C GLY A 362 -7.79 5.46 6.01
N ASN A 363 -8.91 5.48 5.32
CA ASN A 363 -10.22 5.77 5.86
C ASN A 363 -10.92 4.49 6.34
N SER A 364 -10.40 3.89 7.38
CA SER A 364 -11.03 2.75 8.03
C SER A 364 -11.59 3.14 9.40
N TYR A 365 -12.55 2.38 9.89
CA TYR A 365 -13.38 2.74 11.04
C TYR A 365 -13.56 1.57 11.99
N ALA A 366 -13.38 1.83 13.28
CA ALA A 366 -13.75 0.89 14.31
C ALA A 366 -15.28 0.80 14.42
N LEU A 367 -15.79 -0.42 14.55
CA LEU A 367 -17.21 -0.68 14.74
C LEU A 367 -17.61 -0.33 16.17
N GLY A 368 -18.69 0.44 16.34
CA GLY A 368 -19.24 0.79 17.66
C GLY A 368 -19.77 -0.44 18.41
N ALA A 369 -19.75 -0.36 19.74
CA ALA A 369 -20.21 -1.45 20.60
C ALA A 369 -21.63 -1.91 20.27
N GLY A 370 -21.85 -3.23 20.22
CA GLY A 370 -23.14 -3.84 19.92
C GLY A 370 -23.51 -3.85 18.43
N GLN A 371 -22.71 -3.28 17.57
CA GLN A 371 -22.94 -3.29 16.13
C GLN A 371 -22.26 -4.47 15.46
N SER A 372 -22.79 -4.88 14.31
CA SER A 372 -22.27 -6.00 13.52
C SER A 372 -22.08 -5.67 12.05
N SER A 373 -22.33 -4.42 11.66
CA SER A 373 -22.17 -3.96 10.28
C SER A 373 -21.94 -2.46 10.21
N MET A 374 -21.35 -1.99 9.11
CA MET A 374 -21.09 -0.59 8.85
C MET A 374 -21.32 -0.31 7.37
N LEU A 375 -21.89 0.85 7.06
CA LEU A 375 -22.07 1.37 5.72
C LEU A 375 -21.36 2.71 5.61
N GLY A 376 -20.62 2.91 4.53
CA GLY A 376 -20.03 4.18 4.17
C GLY A 376 -20.39 4.59 2.74
N VAL A 377 -20.54 5.89 2.54
CA VAL A 377 -20.77 6.50 1.23
C VAL A 377 -19.96 7.77 1.15
N ALA A 378 -19.21 7.95 0.06
CA ALA A 378 -18.47 9.19 -0.16
C ALA A 378 -18.62 9.66 -1.61
N LEU A 379 -18.70 10.97 -1.78
CA LEU A 379 -18.71 11.66 -3.06
C LEU A 379 -17.50 12.60 -3.10
N GLY A 380 -16.68 12.51 -4.14
CA GLY A 380 -15.44 13.25 -4.17
C GLY A 380 -15.00 13.70 -5.54
N ILE A 381 -13.91 14.45 -5.53
CA ILE A 381 -13.19 14.95 -6.69
C ILE A 381 -11.71 14.66 -6.55
N ARG A 382 -11.08 14.18 -7.61
CA ARG A 382 -9.64 13.97 -7.69
C ARG A 382 -9.04 14.75 -8.84
N HIS A 383 -7.90 15.38 -8.59
CA HIS A 383 -7.10 16.07 -9.62
C HIS A 383 -5.65 15.58 -9.59
N ILE A 384 -5.10 15.25 -10.75
CA ILE A 384 -3.72 14.79 -10.96
C ILE A 384 -2.95 15.90 -11.68
N PHE A 385 -1.82 16.34 -11.15
CA PHE A 385 -1.00 17.41 -11.74
C PHE A 385 0.46 17.02 -11.93
#